data_c70c2fd74f8fa9c484b8bb193c7a0aad
#
_entry.id   c70c2fd74f8fa9c484b8bb193c7a0aad
#
_cell.length_a   1.000
_cell.length_b   1.000
_cell.length_c   1.000
_cell.angle_alpha   90.00
_cell.angle_beta   90.00
_cell.angle_gamma   90.00
#
_symmetry.space_group_name_H-M   'P 1'
#
loop_
_entity.id
_entity.type
_entity.pdbx_description
1 polymer ?
#
loop_
_entity_poly.entity_id
_entity_poly.type
_entity_poly.pdbx_seq_one_letter_code
_entity_poly.pdbx_strand_id
1 'polypeptide(L)'
;MDTSKRTLPLFVAGTAVAGLLILLGLGSEQAIAHKRPHTAEELKVFNDVFMEYVVLGDKLFHGDAKAQEELGVTLSKTGMACAMCHPSNVDVHPNEFPKYQEQMQEFATLRDMINWCIEKPNQGEPIDSDSEAMKALEAYIYWSSRGSPLAPGTH
;
A
#
# COMPACT_ATOMS: atom_id res chain seq x y z
N MET A 1 32.85 85.21 -10.17
CA MET A 1 33.29 85.06 -8.78
C MET A 1 33.06 83.61 -8.41
N ASP A 2 34.20 83.07 -8.30
CA ASP A 2 34.56 81.64 -8.14
C ASP A 2 34.37 81.21 -6.67
N THR A 3 33.90 80.05 -6.39
CA THR A 3 34.29 79.24 -5.24
C THR A 3 34.15 77.79 -5.49
N SER A 4 35.22 77.21 -5.97
CA SER A 4 35.57 75.83 -5.89
C SER A 4 35.36 75.26 -4.47
N LYS A 5 34.52 74.20 -4.35
CA LYS A 5 34.57 73.33 -3.18
C LYS A 5 34.91 71.91 -3.64
N ARG A 6 36.14 71.57 -3.37
CA ARG A 6 36.69 70.21 -3.47
C ARG A 6 36.00 69.35 -2.39
N THR A 7 35.24 68.34 -2.80
CA THR A 7 34.79 67.28 -1.90
C THR A 7 35.70 66.07 -2.06
N LEU A 8 36.26 65.67 -0.93
CA LEU A 8 37.13 64.50 -0.75
C LEU A 8 36.30 63.22 -0.95
N PRO A 9 36.78 62.21 -1.66
CA PRO A 9 36.08 60.94 -1.67
C PRO A 9 36.32 60.18 -0.36
N LEU A 10 35.22 59.85 0.30
CA LEU A 10 35.18 58.98 1.46
C LEU A 10 35.37 57.54 1.00
N PHE A 11 36.52 56.97 1.28
CA PHE A 11 36.72 55.53 1.08
C PHE A 11 35.91 54.78 2.13
N VAL A 12 34.79 54.21 1.74
CA VAL A 12 34.09 53.22 2.53
C VAL A 12 34.78 51.89 2.31
N ALA A 13 35.55 51.46 3.31
CA ALA A 13 36.09 50.11 3.35
C ALA A 13 34.92 49.11 3.51
N GLY A 14 34.52 48.51 2.40
CA GLY A 14 33.57 47.42 2.41
C GLY A 14 34.22 46.17 3.00
N THR A 15 33.90 45.86 4.24
CA THR A 15 34.17 44.55 4.81
C THR A 15 33.32 43.49 4.08
N ALA A 16 33.97 42.74 3.23
CA ALA A 16 33.36 41.55 2.62
C ALA A 16 33.15 40.52 3.75
N VAL A 17 31.92 40.45 4.24
CA VAL A 17 31.47 39.32 5.06
C VAL A 17 31.31 38.16 4.08
N ALA A 18 32.31 37.32 4.02
CA ALA A 18 32.22 36.02 3.40
C ALA A 18 31.21 35.21 4.22
N GLY A 19 29.96 35.28 3.82
CA GLY A 19 28.90 34.38 4.31
C GLY A 19 29.25 32.96 3.87
N LEU A 20 29.83 32.20 4.78
CA LEU A 20 29.98 30.75 4.66
C LEU A 20 28.56 30.17 4.70
N LEU A 21 27.93 30.05 3.54
CA LEU A 21 26.73 29.23 3.35
C LEU A 21 27.19 27.79 3.61
N ILE A 22 27.06 27.37 4.87
CA ILE A 22 27.00 25.96 5.21
C ILE A 22 25.67 25.47 4.59
N LEU A 23 25.72 25.02 3.34
CA LEU A 23 24.75 24.14 2.76
C LEU A 23 24.83 22.86 3.60
N LEU A 24 24.08 22.84 4.70
CA LEU A 24 23.68 21.62 5.35
C LEU A 24 22.88 20.87 4.26
N GLY A 25 23.60 19.98 3.58
CA GLY A 25 22.99 19.01 2.72
C GLY A 25 22.02 18.21 3.56
N LEU A 26 20.76 18.64 3.55
CA LEU A 26 19.65 17.76 3.87
C LEU A 26 19.62 16.74 2.72
N GLY A 27 20.62 15.83 2.77
CA GLY A 27 20.61 14.62 1.95
C GLY A 27 19.30 13.94 2.25
N SER A 28 18.46 13.82 1.24
CA SER A 28 17.23 13.08 1.33
C SER A 28 17.58 11.63 1.68
N GLU A 29 17.50 11.26 2.93
CA GLU A 29 17.67 9.86 3.38
C GLU A 29 16.62 8.92 2.75
N GLN A 30 15.63 9.48 2.07
CA GLN A 30 14.55 8.72 1.45
C GLN A 30 14.99 7.85 0.24
N ALA A 31 16.13 8.12 -0.39
CA ALA A 31 16.59 7.36 -1.55
C ALA A 31 17.37 6.08 -1.19
N ILE A 32 17.58 5.78 0.09
CA ILE A 32 18.47 4.70 0.55
C ILE A 32 17.71 3.45 1.02
N ALA A 33 16.38 3.52 1.17
CA ALA A 33 15.56 2.44 1.74
C ALA A 33 15.71 1.07 1.03
N HIS A 34 16.12 1.06 -0.23
CA HIS A 34 16.25 -0.19 -1.00
C HIS A 34 17.70 -0.65 -1.24
N LYS A 35 18.69 -0.02 -0.60
CA LYS A 35 20.12 -0.30 -0.88
C LYS A 35 20.80 -1.19 0.15
N ARG A 36 20.17 -1.48 1.29
CA ARG A 36 20.72 -2.39 2.30
C ARG A 36 19.76 -3.54 2.61
N PRO A 37 20.27 -4.70 2.95
CA PRO A 37 19.45 -5.76 3.53
C PRO A 37 18.80 -5.30 4.83
N HIS A 38 17.57 -5.74 5.08
CA HIS A 38 16.89 -5.51 6.35
C HIS A 38 17.53 -6.30 7.48
N THR A 39 17.53 -5.73 8.69
CA THR A 39 17.96 -6.46 9.89
C THR A 39 16.93 -7.52 10.28
N ALA A 40 17.33 -8.45 11.13
CA ALA A 40 16.41 -9.47 11.65
C ALA A 40 15.24 -8.86 12.44
N GLU A 41 15.49 -7.77 13.17
CA GLU A 41 14.49 -7.04 13.94
C GLU A 41 13.48 -6.35 13.00
N GLU A 42 13.95 -5.71 11.93
CA GLU A 42 13.08 -5.11 10.92
C GLU A 42 12.21 -6.17 10.23
N LEU A 43 12.81 -7.28 9.82
CA LEU A 43 12.08 -8.40 9.21
C LEU A 43 11.05 -9.00 10.16
N LYS A 44 11.36 -9.07 11.46
CA LYS A 44 10.39 -9.52 12.46
C LYS A 44 9.19 -8.57 12.52
N VAL A 45 9.41 -7.26 12.59
CA VAL A 45 8.32 -6.26 12.61
C VAL A 45 7.47 -6.37 11.35
N PHE A 46 8.10 -6.49 10.17
CA PHE A 46 7.35 -6.61 8.92
C PHE A 46 6.49 -7.89 8.89
N ASN A 47 7.03 -8.99 9.37
CA ASN A 47 6.30 -10.24 9.45
C ASN A 47 5.15 -10.17 10.47
N ASP A 48 5.37 -9.58 11.63
CA ASP A 48 4.34 -9.44 12.67
C ASP A 48 3.15 -8.63 12.14
N VAL A 49 3.41 -7.46 11.52
CA VAL A 49 2.37 -6.64 10.89
C VAL A 49 1.66 -7.39 9.76
N PHE A 50 2.41 -8.09 8.90
CA PHE A 50 1.80 -8.90 7.85
C PHE A 50 0.87 -9.97 8.41
N MET A 51 1.28 -10.67 9.46
CA MET A 51 0.48 -11.71 10.09
C MET A 51 -0.77 -11.16 10.82
N GLU A 52 -0.74 -9.93 11.33
CA GLU A 52 -1.95 -9.26 11.83
C GLU A 52 -2.99 -9.10 10.73
N TYR A 53 -2.59 -8.64 9.54
CA TYR A 53 -3.47 -8.55 8.38
C TYR A 53 -3.94 -9.92 7.89
N VAL A 54 -3.10 -10.95 7.93
CA VAL A 54 -3.49 -12.33 7.58
C VAL A 54 -4.59 -12.83 8.52
N VAL A 55 -4.45 -12.64 9.84
CA VAL A 55 -5.46 -13.06 10.82
C VAL A 55 -6.77 -12.30 10.64
N LEU A 56 -6.72 -10.99 10.35
CA LEU A 56 -7.90 -10.20 10.07
C LEU A 56 -8.58 -10.66 8.77
N GLY A 57 -7.79 -10.91 7.73
CA GLY A 57 -8.28 -11.43 6.45
C GLY A 57 -8.90 -12.81 6.53
N ASP A 58 -8.35 -13.70 7.36
CA ASP A 58 -8.94 -15.01 7.67
C ASP A 58 -10.35 -14.86 8.25
N LYS A 59 -10.53 -13.98 9.24
CA LYS A 59 -11.85 -13.68 9.80
C LYS A 59 -12.83 -13.17 8.76
N LEU A 60 -12.42 -12.18 7.95
CA LEU A 60 -13.27 -11.63 6.90
C LEU A 60 -13.63 -12.68 5.85
N PHE A 61 -12.67 -13.49 5.42
CA PHE A 61 -12.85 -14.56 4.44
C PHE A 61 -13.84 -15.62 4.90
N HIS A 62 -13.86 -15.91 6.20
CA HIS A 62 -14.80 -16.85 6.84
C HIS A 62 -16.10 -16.19 7.33
N GLY A 63 -16.30 -14.91 7.04
CA GLY A 63 -17.57 -14.21 7.29
C GLY A 63 -17.79 -13.76 8.71
N ASP A 64 -16.72 -13.50 9.49
CA ASP A 64 -16.83 -13.00 10.87
C ASP A 64 -17.57 -11.67 10.91
N ALA A 65 -18.74 -11.66 11.53
CA ALA A 65 -19.60 -10.49 11.57
C ALA A 65 -19.00 -9.35 12.39
N LYS A 66 -18.26 -9.67 13.46
CA LYS A 66 -17.63 -8.67 14.31
C LYS A 66 -16.51 -7.94 13.56
N ALA A 67 -15.67 -8.66 12.85
CA ALA A 67 -14.62 -8.05 12.04
C ALA A 67 -15.19 -7.14 10.94
N GLN A 68 -16.31 -7.53 10.30
CA GLN A 68 -17.00 -6.69 9.33
C GLN A 68 -17.58 -5.42 9.96
N GLU A 69 -18.21 -5.54 11.14
CA GLU A 69 -18.76 -4.40 11.89
C GLU A 69 -17.65 -3.42 12.30
N GLU A 70 -16.55 -3.91 12.86
CA GLU A 70 -15.41 -3.08 13.28
C GLU A 70 -14.79 -2.29 12.13
N LEU A 71 -14.79 -2.85 10.92
CA LEU A 71 -14.28 -2.21 9.71
C LEU A 71 -15.34 -1.44 8.92
N GLY A 72 -16.60 -1.50 9.34
CA GLY A 72 -17.70 -0.83 8.64
C GLY A 72 -17.95 -1.35 7.23
N VAL A 73 -17.75 -2.66 6.99
CA VAL A 73 -17.93 -3.28 5.67
C VAL A 73 -19.07 -4.29 5.67
N THR A 74 -19.73 -4.44 4.51
CA THR A 74 -20.78 -5.44 4.28
C THR A 74 -20.37 -6.36 3.15
N LEU A 75 -19.65 -7.43 3.46
CA LEU A 75 -19.13 -8.33 2.44
C LEU A 75 -20.20 -9.25 1.84
N SER A 76 -21.33 -9.44 2.54
CA SER A 76 -22.41 -10.28 2.07
C SER A 76 -23.75 -9.85 2.66
N LYS A 77 -24.79 -9.82 1.82
CA LYS A 77 -26.20 -9.69 2.23
C LYS A 77 -26.97 -11.02 2.10
N THR A 78 -26.34 -12.01 1.52
CA THR A 78 -26.91 -13.38 1.35
C THR A 78 -26.59 -14.30 2.51
N GLY A 79 -25.67 -13.89 3.41
CA GLY A 79 -25.12 -14.72 4.48
C GLY A 79 -24.00 -15.65 4.02
N MET A 80 -23.58 -15.57 2.77
CA MET A 80 -22.45 -16.35 2.23
C MET A 80 -21.13 -15.72 2.66
N ALA A 81 -20.15 -16.57 2.99
CA ALA A 81 -18.76 -16.19 3.17
C ALA A 81 -17.91 -16.66 1.97
N CYS A 82 -16.75 -16.05 1.76
CA CYS A 82 -15.82 -16.47 0.70
C CYS A 82 -15.46 -17.96 0.84
N ALA A 83 -15.25 -18.42 2.07
CA ALA A 83 -14.92 -19.80 2.41
C ALA A 83 -16.01 -20.81 2.03
N MET A 84 -17.24 -20.40 1.81
CA MET A 84 -18.32 -21.32 1.37
C MET A 84 -18.13 -21.77 -0.08
N CYS A 85 -17.55 -20.91 -0.93
CA CYS A 85 -17.20 -21.26 -2.31
C CYS A 85 -15.72 -21.70 -2.42
N HIS A 86 -14.86 -21.17 -1.55
CA HIS A 86 -13.41 -21.39 -1.55
C HIS A 86 -12.93 -21.97 -0.20
N PRO A 87 -13.35 -23.19 0.18
CA PRO A 87 -12.97 -23.78 1.46
C PRO A 87 -11.43 -23.89 1.55
N SER A 88 -10.87 -23.40 2.66
CA SER A 88 -9.41 -23.33 2.84
C SER A 88 -8.67 -22.62 1.69
N ASN A 89 -9.31 -21.62 1.08
CA ASN A 89 -8.79 -20.84 -0.05
C ASN A 89 -8.49 -21.67 -1.32
N VAL A 90 -9.17 -22.79 -1.50
CA VAL A 90 -9.07 -23.61 -2.71
C VAL A 90 -9.66 -22.84 -3.90
N ASP A 91 -9.04 -22.98 -5.07
CA ASP A 91 -9.46 -22.37 -6.35
C ASP A 91 -9.51 -20.82 -6.34
N VAL A 92 -8.76 -20.16 -5.47
CA VAL A 92 -8.64 -18.68 -5.51
C VAL A 92 -7.58 -18.22 -6.50
N HIS A 93 -6.52 -19.01 -6.69
CA HIS A 93 -5.43 -18.77 -7.65
C HIS A 93 -4.89 -17.32 -7.67
N PRO A 94 -4.51 -16.70 -6.52
CA PRO A 94 -4.11 -15.29 -6.49
C PRO A 94 -2.86 -14.99 -7.31
N ASN A 95 -1.99 -15.99 -7.51
CA ASN A 95 -0.74 -15.86 -8.26
C ASN A 95 -0.93 -15.80 -9.79
N GLU A 96 -2.18 -15.87 -10.26
CA GLU A 96 -2.53 -15.66 -11.67
C GLU A 96 -2.88 -14.22 -12.00
N PHE A 97 -3.17 -13.40 -10.98
CA PHE A 97 -3.50 -11.98 -11.18
C PHE A 97 -2.24 -11.12 -11.28
N PRO A 98 -2.31 -10.03 -12.07
CA PRO A 98 -3.47 -9.59 -12.86
C PRO A 98 -3.63 -10.40 -14.16
N LYS A 99 -4.88 -10.63 -14.59
CA LYS A 99 -5.21 -11.38 -15.81
C LYS A 99 -6.49 -10.86 -16.47
N TYR A 100 -6.74 -11.27 -17.73
CA TYR A 100 -8.07 -11.12 -18.32
C TYR A 100 -9.04 -12.06 -17.61
N GLN A 101 -10.10 -11.51 -17.03
CA GLN A 101 -11.09 -12.24 -16.26
C GLN A 101 -12.39 -12.35 -17.07
N GLU A 102 -12.73 -13.55 -17.49
CA GLU A 102 -13.87 -13.80 -18.38
C GLU A 102 -15.21 -13.37 -17.78
N GLN A 103 -15.41 -13.59 -16.47
CA GLN A 103 -16.65 -13.22 -15.78
C GLN A 103 -16.86 -11.70 -15.75
N MET A 104 -15.77 -10.94 -15.77
CA MET A 104 -15.75 -9.47 -15.75
C MET A 104 -15.64 -8.86 -17.14
N GLN A 105 -15.19 -9.64 -18.13
CA GLN A 105 -14.89 -9.20 -19.49
C GLN A 105 -13.83 -8.07 -19.54
N GLU A 106 -12.89 -8.07 -18.61
CA GLU A 106 -11.84 -7.07 -18.52
C GLU A 106 -10.53 -7.63 -17.94
N PHE A 107 -9.45 -6.84 -18.04
CA PHE A 107 -8.18 -7.13 -17.39
C PHE A 107 -8.27 -6.69 -15.92
N ALA A 108 -8.23 -7.64 -15.01
CA ALA A 108 -8.54 -7.44 -13.60
C ALA A 108 -7.35 -7.77 -12.70
N THR A 109 -7.28 -7.06 -11.57
CA THR A 109 -6.43 -7.39 -10.43
C THR A 109 -7.14 -8.36 -9.47
N LEU A 110 -6.41 -8.90 -8.49
CA LEU A 110 -7.03 -9.68 -7.42
C LEU A 110 -8.08 -8.87 -6.64
N ARG A 111 -7.84 -7.57 -6.42
CA ARG A 111 -8.77 -6.67 -5.72
C ARG A 111 -10.07 -6.47 -6.48
N ASP A 112 -9.99 -6.34 -7.80
CA ASP A 112 -11.18 -6.26 -8.65
C ASP A 112 -12.00 -7.53 -8.56
N MET A 113 -11.35 -8.71 -8.57
CA MET A 113 -12.03 -9.99 -8.42
C MET A 113 -12.65 -10.17 -7.03
N ILE A 114 -11.99 -9.73 -5.96
CA ILE A 114 -12.57 -9.72 -4.60
C ILE A 114 -13.86 -8.90 -4.59
N ASN A 115 -13.82 -7.67 -5.11
CA ASN A 115 -15.01 -6.80 -5.17
C ASN A 115 -16.11 -7.39 -6.06
N TRP A 116 -15.75 -7.99 -7.19
CA TRP A 116 -16.73 -8.68 -8.02
C TRP A 116 -17.46 -9.80 -7.25
N CYS A 117 -16.72 -10.60 -6.47
CA CYS A 117 -17.32 -11.65 -5.63
C CYS A 117 -18.21 -11.08 -4.52
N ILE A 118 -17.82 -9.95 -3.92
CA ILE A 118 -18.64 -9.24 -2.92
C ILE A 118 -19.95 -8.78 -3.55
N GLU A 119 -19.92 -8.13 -4.72
CA GLU A 119 -21.11 -7.58 -5.36
C GLU A 119 -22.03 -8.65 -5.98
N LYS A 120 -21.47 -9.59 -6.73
CA LYS A 120 -22.28 -10.47 -7.58
C LYS A 120 -22.86 -11.66 -6.80
N PRO A 121 -22.10 -12.65 -6.36
CA PRO A 121 -22.67 -13.78 -5.62
C PRO A 121 -23.12 -13.39 -4.21
N ASN A 122 -22.41 -12.52 -3.52
CA ASN A 122 -22.69 -12.19 -2.13
C ASN A 122 -23.67 -11.03 -1.93
N GLN A 123 -23.95 -10.24 -2.98
CA GLN A 123 -24.81 -9.05 -2.95
C GLN A 123 -24.42 -8.05 -1.86
N GLY A 124 -23.13 -8.04 -1.50
CA GLY A 124 -22.52 -7.12 -0.55
C GLY A 124 -22.25 -5.75 -1.17
N GLU A 125 -21.48 -4.95 -0.46
CA GLU A 125 -21.05 -3.63 -0.91
C GLU A 125 -19.57 -3.66 -1.23
N PRO A 126 -19.15 -3.18 -2.42
CA PRO A 126 -17.73 -3.19 -2.79
C PRO A 126 -16.93 -2.36 -1.79
N ILE A 127 -15.76 -2.82 -1.45
CA ILE A 127 -14.86 -2.17 -0.51
C ILE A 127 -13.78 -1.39 -1.25
N ASP A 128 -13.36 -0.27 -0.66
CA ASP A 128 -12.27 0.54 -1.22
C ASP A 128 -11.00 -0.29 -1.36
N SER A 129 -10.34 -0.19 -2.51
CA SER A 129 -9.14 -0.96 -2.84
C SER A 129 -7.96 -0.70 -1.90
N ASP A 130 -7.92 0.46 -1.24
CA ASP A 130 -6.87 0.82 -0.29
C ASP A 130 -7.29 0.66 1.17
N SER A 131 -8.53 0.17 1.40
CA SER A 131 -9.06 -0.08 2.74
C SER A 131 -8.27 -1.14 3.51
N GLU A 132 -8.41 -1.12 4.82
CA GLU A 132 -7.85 -2.14 5.70
C GLU A 132 -8.46 -3.53 5.41
N ALA A 133 -9.77 -3.57 5.14
CA ALA A 133 -10.47 -4.80 4.80
C ALA A 133 -9.92 -5.45 3.52
N MET A 134 -9.70 -4.65 2.46
CA MET A 134 -9.13 -5.16 1.22
C MET A 134 -7.71 -5.68 1.41
N LYS A 135 -6.85 -4.91 2.11
CA LYS A 135 -5.48 -5.33 2.43
C LYS A 135 -5.45 -6.62 3.25
N ALA A 136 -6.36 -6.76 4.19
CA ALA A 136 -6.47 -7.96 5.02
C ALA A 136 -6.89 -9.19 4.20
N LEU A 137 -7.92 -9.07 3.39
CA LEU A 137 -8.37 -10.14 2.49
C LEU A 137 -7.24 -10.55 1.53
N GLU A 138 -6.59 -9.60 0.90
CA GLU A 138 -5.48 -9.84 -0.01
C GLU A 138 -4.30 -10.54 0.70
N ALA A 139 -3.91 -10.06 1.90
CA ALA A 139 -2.86 -10.67 2.69
C ALA A 139 -3.16 -12.14 3.05
N TYR A 140 -4.38 -12.44 3.49
CA TYR A 140 -4.81 -13.80 3.78
C TYR A 140 -4.81 -14.69 2.54
N ILE A 141 -5.35 -14.21 1.43
CA ILE A 141 -5.44 -14.96 0.17
C ILE A 141 -4.04 -15.31 -0.34
N TYR A 142 -3.10 -14.36 -0.37
CA TYR A 142 -1.73 -14.65 -0.76
C TYR A 142 -1.01 -15.57 0.23
N TRP A 143 -1.20 -15.35 1.53
CA TRP A 143 -0.57 -16.19 2.56
C TRP A 143 -1.06 -17.63 2.50
N SER A 144 -2.36 -17.85 2.36
CA SER A 144 -2.94 -19.20 2.26
C SER A 144 -2.55 -19.91 0.96
N SER A 145 -2.26 -19.14 -0.10
CA SER A 145 -1.77 -19.67 -1.39
C SER A 145 -0.25 -19.66 -1.53
N ARG A 146 0.49 -19.42 -0.43
CA ARG A 146 1.96 -19.38 -0.46
C ARG A 146 2.54 -20.71 -0.97
N GLY A 147 3.61 -20.58 -1.75
CA GLY A 147 4.25 -21.73 -2.41
C GLY A 147 3.67 -22.08 -3.78
N SER A 148 2.53 -21.47 -4.18
CA SER A 148 2.05 -21.58 -5.55
C SER A 148 2.94 -20.76 -6.50
N PRO A 149 3.26 -21.26 -7.69
CA PRO A 149 4.05 -20.52 -8.67
C PRO A 149 3.27 -19.32 -9.20
N LEU A 150 4.00 -18.28 -9.60
CA LEU A 150 3.42 -17.19 -10.36
C LEU A 150 3.07 -17.70 -11.77
N ALA A 151 1.79 -17.69 -12.12
CA ALA A 151 1.30 -18.26 -13.37
C ALA A 151 0.15 -17.43 -13.96
N PRO A 152 0.42 -16.18 -14.43
CA PRO A 152 -0.63 -15.27 -14.92
C PRO A 152 -1.50 -15.88 -16.01
N GLY A 153 -2.83 -15.85 -15.81
CA GLY A 153 -3.80 -16.29 -16.79
C GLY A 153 -3.81 -17.78 -17.12
N THR A 154 -3.39 -18.65 -16.20
CA THR A 154 -3.32 -20.09 -16.44
C THR A 154 -4.69 -20.79 -16.26
N HIS A 155 -5.58 -20.24 -15.43
CA HIS A 155 -6.92 -20.76 -15.14
C HIS A 155 -8.00 -19.71 -15.36
#